data_8439f8f64af7d21c4074c30078250250
#
_entry.id   8439f8f64af7d21c4074c30078250250
#
_cell.length_a   1.000
_cell.length_b   1.000
_cell.length_c   1.000
_cell.angle_alpha   90.00
_cell.angle_beta   90.00
_cell.angle_gamma   90.00
#
_symmetry.space_group_name_H-M   'P 1'
#
loop_
_entity.id
_entity.type
_entity.pdbx_description
1 polymer ?
#
loop_
_entity_poly.entity_id
_entity_poly.type
_entity_poly.pdbx_seq_one_letter_code
_entity_poly.pdbx_strand_id
1 'polypeptide(L)'
;MRKVVGFTSGYFDIMHPGHVLMLKECKRYCDYLIVAVNEYKTKTKQPDGRHKDEPIWTPQERFLMVDSNRYVDEPFLYDGEEELYNYLDSNKDRIDVRILGADHKGKPFTGDDLPIDIIFNSRNHSYST
;
A
#
# COMPACT_ATOMS: atom_id res chain seq x y z
N MET A 1 -9.30 -18.07 17.16
CA MET A 1 -8.97 -18.03 15.72
C MET A 1 -7.99 -16.91 15.41
N ARG A 2 -6.97 -17.21 14.63
CA ARG A 2 -5.99 -16.21 14.24
C ARG A 2 -6.60 -15.25 13.21
N LYS A 3 -6.34 -13.95 13.35
CA LYS A 3 -6.78 -12.95 12.37
C LYS A 3 -5.93 -13.04 11.10
N VAL A 4 -6.56 -12.84 9.96
CA VAL A 4 -5.85 -12.69 8.69
C VAL A 4 -5.35 -11.25 8.58
N VAL A 5 -4.04 -11.10 8.46
CA VAL A 5 -3.39 -9.79 8.39
C VAL A 5 -3.09 -9.46 6.93
N GLY A 6 -3.65 -8.35 6.46
CA GLY A 6 -3.41 -7.84 5.12
C GLY A 6 -2.52 -6.61 5.12
N PHE A 7 -1.84 -6.38 4.02
CA PHE A 7 -0.92 -5.25 3.87
C PHE A 7 -1.10 -4.61 2.50
N THR A 8 -1.13 -3.30 2.46
CA THR A 8 -1.02 -2.53 1.22
C THR A 8 -0.20 -1.28 1.45
N SER A 9 0.34 -0.71 0.39
CA SER A 9 1.17 0.49 0.47
C SER A 9 0.90 1.41 -0.71
N GLY A 10 1.20 2.69 -0.54
CA GLY A 10 1.03 3.68 -1.60
C GLY A 10 1.36 5.07 -1.12
N TYR A 11 1.16 6.05 -1.99
CA TYR A 11 1.38 7.46 -1.67
C TYR A 11 0.14 8.12 -1.07
N PHE A 12 -1.03 7.71 -1.51
CA PHE A 12 -2.34 8.21 -1.04
C PHE A 12 -2.43 9.75 -1.15
N ASP A 13 -1.92 10.28 -2.25
CA ASP A 13 -1.95 11.72 -2.50
C ASP A 13 -3.36 12.16 -2.93
N ILE A 14 -3.83 13.26 -2.39
CA ILE A 14 -5.17 13.81 -2.66
C ILE A 14 -6.20 12.68 -2.66
N MET A 15 -6.42 12.10 -1.47
CA MET A 15 -7.28 10.94 -1.31
C MET A 15 -8.69 11.22 -1.82
N HIS A 16 -9.17 10.37 -2.71
CA HIS A 16 -10.47 10.50 -3.36
C HIS A 16 -11.28 9.20 -3.23
N PRO A 17 -12.54 9.17 -3.69
CA PRO A 17 -13.38 7.97 -3.53
C PRO A 17 -12.75 6.68 -4.04
N GLY A 18 -11.92 6.75 -5.11
CA GLY A 18 -11.21 5.58 -5.61
C GLY A 18 -10.27 4.95 -4.59
N HIS A 19 -9.56 5.78 -3.82
CA HIS A 19 -8.71 5.30 -2.73
C HIS A 19 -9.53 4.63 -1.63
N VAL A 20 -10.66 5.23 -1.27
CA VAL A 20 -11.56 4.66 -0.25
C VAL A 20 -12.09 3.30 -0.70
N LEU A 21 -12.53 3.19 -1.95
CA LEU A 21 -13.05 1.94 -2.50
C LEU A 21 -11.95 0.87 -2.55
N MET A 22 -10.73 1.26 -2.88
CA MET A 22 -9.59 0.35 -2.87
C MET A 22 -9.32 -0.19 -1.47
N LEU A 23 -9.31 0.67 -0.46
CA LEU A 23 -9.10 0.24 0.93
C LEU A 23 -10.26 -0.63 1.42
N LYS A 24 -11.48 -0.31 1.02
CA LYS A 24 -12.65 -1.14 1.33
C LYS A 24 -12.50 -2.53 0.73
N GLU A 25 -12.02 -2.63 -0.50
CA GLU A 25 -11.78 -3.93 -1.15
C GLU A 25 -10.67 -4.70 -0.43
N CYS A 26 -9.57 -4.02 -0.05
CA CYS A 26 -8.49 -4.65 0.72
C CYS A 26 -9.02 -5.31 1.99
N LYS A 27 -9.93 -4.65 2.68
CA LYS A 27 -10.50 -5.15 3.93
C LYS A 27 -11.33 -6.42 3.74
N ARG A 28 -11.77 -6.71 2.52
CA ARG A 28 -12.49 -7.96 2.22
C ARG A 28 -11.58 -9.19 2.28
N TYR A 29 -10.28 -9.00 2.15
CA TYR A 29 -9.32 -10.11 2.12
C TYR A 29 -8.66 -10.36 3.47
N CYS A 30 -8.96 -9.54 4.48
CA CYS A 30 -8.28 -9.63 5.77
C CYS A 30 -9.17 -9.14 6.90
N ASP A 31 -8.76 -9.50 8.13
CA ASP A 31 -9.43 -9.03 9.35
C ASP A 31 -8.75 -7.79 9.91
N TYR A 32 -7.45 -7.62 9.61
CA TYR A 32 -6.61 -6.55 10.13
C TYR A 32 -5.78 -6.00 8.98
N LEU A 33 -5.97 -4.73 8.63
CA LEU A 33 -5.32 -4.11 7.47
C LEU A 33 -4.23 -3.14 7.90
N ILE A 34 -3.01 -3.44 7.48
CA ILE A 34 -1.85 -2.57 7.63
C ILE A 34 -1.70 -1.75 6.35
N VAL A 35 -1.58 -0.43 6.48
CA VAL A 35 -1.42 0.47 5.33
C VAL A 35 -0.18 1.32 5.52
N ALA A 36 0.79 1.14 4.63
CA ALA A 36 2.03 1.89 4.64
C ALA A 36 1.95 3.07 3.67
N VAL A 37 2.24 4.27 4.17
CA VAL A 37 2.18 5.51 3.39
C VAL A 37 3.61 5.97 3.08
N ASN A 38 3.94 6.07 1.79
CA ASN A 38 5.28 6.47 1.35
C ASN A 38 5.45 7.98 1.53
N GLU A 39 6.45 8.38 2.31
CA GLU A 39 6.74 9.80 2.55
C GLU A 39 7.25 10.51 1.29
N TYR A 40 7.95 9.78 0.41
CA TYR A 40 8.57 10.34 -0.80
C TYR A 40 9.70 11.31 -0.49
N LYS A 41 10.45 11.11 0.59
CA LYS A 41 11.66 11.88 0.86
C LYS A 41 12.80 11.44 -0.04
N THR A 42 12.92 10.12 -0.23
CA THR A 42 13.90 9.51 -1.12
C THR A 42 13.30 9.37 -2.51
N LYS A 43 13.79 10.17 -3.46
CA LYS A 43 13.26 10.22 -4.83
C LYS A 43 13.92 9.15 -5.68
N THR A 44 13.74 7.89 -5.32
CA THR A 44 14.30 6.76 -6.05
C THR A 44 13.36 6.25 -7.14
N LYS A 45 13.92 5.54 -8.11
CA LYS A 45 13.11 4.88 -9.13
C LYS A 45 12.22 3.81 -8.53
N GLN A 46 11.03 3.66 -9.08
CA GLN A 46 10.19 2.52 -8.80
C GLN A 46 10.84 1.24 -9.33
N PRO A 47 10.46 0.04 -8.81
CA PRO A 47 11.05 -1.21 -9.28
C PRO A 47 10.92 -1.46 -10.78
N ASP A 48 9.91 -0.88 -11.43
CA ASP A 48 9.71 -1.00 -12.88
C ASP A 48 10.51 0.03 -13.68
N GLY A 49 11.37 0.81 -13.04
CA GLY A 49 12.25 1.79 -13.66
C GLY A 49 11.66 3.19 -13.79
N ARG A 50 10.40 3.39 -13.41
CA ARG A 50 9.76 4.70 -13.50
C ARG A 50 10.01 5.54 -12.23
N HIS A 51 9.91 6.86 -12.40
CA HIS A 51 9.88 7.79 -11.27
C HIS A 51 8.44 8.20 -11.00
N LYS A 52 8.06 8.24 -9.73
CA LYS A 52 6.76 8.75 -9.31
C LYS A 52 6.83 10.27 -9.24
N ASP A 53 5.81 10.97 -9.72
CA ASP A 53 5.68 12.41 -9.54
C ASP A 53 5.58 12.75 -8.06
N GLU A 54 6.15 13.91 -7.69
CA GLU A 54 6.13 14.35 -6.31
C GLU A 54 4.69 14.56 -5.82
N PRO A 55 4.32 14.04 -4.64
CA PRO A 55 3.00 14.27 -4.08
C PRO A 55 2.71 15.74 -3.79
N ILE A 56 1.46 16.14 -3.93
CA ILE A 56 1.01 17.51 -3.64
C ILE A 56 0.84 17.70 -2.14
N TRP A 57 0.24 16.71 -1.45
CA TRP A 57 0.05 16.77 0.00
C TRP A 57 1.30 16.32 0.73
N THR A 58 1.54 16.89 1.90
CA THR A 58 2.66 16.49 2.77
C THR A 58 2.46 15.05 3.27
N PRO A 59 3.54 14.37 3.70
CA PRO A 59 3.41 13.04 4.30
C PRO A 59 2.41 13.02 5.46
N GLN A 60 2.43 14.05 6.31
CA GLN A 60 1.55 14.13 7.47
C GLN A 60 0.08 14.28 7.05
N GLU A 61 -0.19 15.07 6.02
CA GLU A 61 -1.56 15.20 5.49
C GLU A 61 -2.05 13.87 4.89
N ARG A 62 -1.20 13.20 4.14
CA ARG A 62 -1.55 11.91 3.53
C ARG A 62 -1.75 10.84 4.60
N PHE A 63 -0.90 10.82 5.62
CA PHE A 63 -1.05 9.91 6.74
C PHE A 63 -2.37 10.15 7.49
N LEU A 64 -2.70 11.41 7.74
CA LEU A 64 -3.94 11.75 8.44
C LEU A 64 -5.17 11.22 7.72
N MET A 65 -5.20 11.34 6.39
CA MET A 65 -6.34 10.85 5.60
C MET A 65 -6.45 9.33 5.67
N VAL A 66 -5.32 8.62 5.63
CA VAL A 66 -5.32 7.16 5.75
C VAL A 66 -5.70 6.72 7.15
N ASP A 67 -5.15 7.38 8.16
CA ASP A 67 -5.44 7.08 9.57
C ASP A 67 -6.93 7.28 9.91
N SER A 68 -7.57 8.23 9.25
CA SER A 68 -8.98 8.52 9.46
C SER A 68 -9.93 7.54 8.78
N ASN A 69 -9.41 6.67 7.92
CA ASN A 69 -10.22 5.75 7.14
C ASN A 69 -10.60 4.53 8.00
N ARG A 70 -11.90 4.24 8.05
CA ARG A 70 -12.42 3.18 8.92
C ARG A 70 -11.97 1.76 8.54
N TYR A 71 -11.48 1.57 7.32
CA TYR A 71 -11.02 0.25 6.87
C TYR A 71 -9.56 -0.03 7.25
N VAL A 72 -8.84 0.98 7.74
CA VAL A 72 -7.43 0.90 8.09
C VAL A 72 -7.28 0.62 9.58
N ASP A 73 -6.53 -0.42 9.92
CA ASP A 73 -6.29 -0.78 11.32
C ASP A 73 -4.93 -0.30 11.82
N GLU A 74 -3.92 -0.33 10.95
CA GLU A 74 -2.56 0.05 11.36
C GLU A 74 -1.89 0.85 10.23
N PRO A 75 -1.98 2.18 10.27
CA PRO A 75 -1.25 3.01 9.29
C PRO A 75 0.15 3.34 9.80
N PHE A 76 1.12 3.47 8.90
CA PHE A 76 2.43 4.00 9.25
C PHE A 76 3.10 4.64 8.04
N LEU A 77 4.09 5.49 8.32
CA LEU A 77 4.87 6.17 7.30
C LEU A 77 6.18 5.41 7.04
N TYR A 78 6.58 5.33 5.78
CA TYR A 78 7.88 4.79 5.40
C TYR A 78 8.47 5.67 4.29
N ASP A 79 9.79 5.57 4.08
CA ASP A 79 10.46 6.36 3.04
C ASP A 79 11.24 5.44 2.12
N GLY A 80 10.74 5.28 0.90
CA GLY A 80 11.44 4.59 -0.17
C GLY A 80 11.32 3.08 -0.14
N GLU A 81 11.79 2.48 -1.23
CA GLU A 81 11.58 1.05 -1.48
C GLU A 81 12.43 0.15 -0.61
N GLU A 82 13.61 0.64 -0.17
CA GLU A 82 14.46 -0.12 0.74
C GLU A 82 13.80 -0.29 2.10
N GLU A 83 13.22 0.78 2.66
CA GLU A 83 12.49 0.67 3.93
C GLU A 83 11.28 -0.25 3.79
N LEU A 84 10.57 -0.17 2.66
CA LEU A 84 9.43 -1.04 2.40
C LEU A 84 9.86 -2.50 2.38
N TYR A 85 10.94 -2.82 1.66
CA TYR A 85 11.45 -4.18 1.60
C TYR A 85 11.83 -4.70 2.98
N ASN A 86 12.56 -3.89 3.74
CA ASN A 86 13.00 -4.29 5.08
C ASN A 86 11.83 -4.52 6.02
N TYR A 87 10.80 -3.70 5.92
CA TYR A 87 9.59 -3.91 6.72
C TYR A 87 8.90 -5.23 6.36
N LEU A 88 8.71 -5.46 5.06
CA LEU A 88 8.05 -6.68 4.58
C LEU A 88 8.84 -7.93 4.95
N ASP A 89 10.16 -7.89 4.79
CA ASP A 89 11.02 -9.02 5.15
C ASP A 89 10.96 -9.32 6.66
N SER A 90 11.00 -8.27 7.47
CA SER A 90 10.93 -8.43 8.94
C SER A 90 9.56 -8.89 9.42
N ASN A 91 8.50 -8.67 8.64
CA ASN A 91 7.13 -8.98 9.02
C ASN A 91 6.49 -10.07 8.16
N LYS A 92 7.29 -10.79 7.36
CA LYS A 92 6.76 -11.80 6.43
C LYS A 92 6.00 -12.92 7.13
N ASP A 93 6.34 -13.21 8.38
CA ASP A 93 5.63 -14.23 9.15
C ASP A 93 4.33 -13.70 9.77
N ARG A 94 4.18 -12.38 9.85
CA ARG A 94 2.99 -11.73 10.38
C ARG A 94 1.96 -11.42 9.30
N ILE A 95 2.42 -11.06 8.11
CA ILE A 95 1.55 -10.65 6.99
C ILE A 95 1.10 -11.89 6.23
N ASP A 96 -0.20 -12.10 6.16
CA ASP A 96 -0.78 -13.24 5.45
C ASP A 96 -0.98 -12.96 3.97
N VAL A 97 -1.36 -11.73 3.62
CA VAL A 97 -1.65 -11.37 2.24
C VAL A 97 -1.25 -9.91 1.98
N ARG A 98 -0.63 -9.69 0.83
CA ARG A 98 -0.30 -8.34 0.35
C ARG A 98 -1.20 -8.00 -0.82
N ILE A 99 -1.84 -6.84 -0.76
CA ILE A 99 -2.76 -6.40 -1.81
C ILE A 99 -2.09 -5.30 -2.61
N LEU A 100 -2.02 -5.47 -3.93
CA LEU A 100 -1.45 -4.52 -4.86
C LEU A 100 -2.50 -4.07 -5.85
N GLY A 101 -2.32 -2.89 -6.44
CA GLY A 101 -3.19 -2.44 -7.52
C GLY A 101 -3.07 -3.34 -8.75
N ALA A 102 -4.14 -3.42 -9.53
CA ALA A 102 -4.17 -4.28 -10.72
C ALA A 102 -3.10 -3.92 -11.74
N ASP A 103 -2.67 -2.67 -11.79
CA ASP A 103 -1.64 -2.20 -12.71
C ASP A 103 -0.25 -2.73 -12.39
N HIS A 104 -0.03 -3.33 -11.22
CA HIS A 104 1.23 -3.99 -10.88
C HIS A 104 1.33 -5.42 -11.38
N LYS A 105 0.23 -5.98 -11.86
CA LYS A 105 0.21 -7.37 -12.32
C LYS A 105 1.12 -7.54 -13.54
N GLY A 106 2.02 -8.54 -13.46
CA GLY A 106 2.97 -8.82 -14.53
C GLY A 106 4.19 -7.90 -14.55
N LYS A 107 4.34 -7.02 -13.56
CA LYS A 107 5.49 -6.10 -13.42
C LYS A 107 6.25 -6.39 -12.13
N PRO A 108 7.56 -6.07 -12.10
CA PRO A 108 8.31 -6.22 -10.85
C PRO A 108 7.82 -5.21 -9.81
N PHE A 109 7.84 -5.62 -8.54
CA PHE A 109 7.51 -4.76 -7.42
C PHE A 109 8.36 -5.12 -6.22
N THR A 110 8.51 -4.18 -5.31
CA THR A 110 9.34 -4.37 -4.11
C THR A 110 8.77 -5.51 -3.26
N GLY A 111 9.62 -6.47 -2.93
CA GLY A 111 9.22 -7.61 -2.11
C GLY A 111 8.57 -8.75 -2.87
N ASP A 112 8.63 -8.73 -4.20
CA ASP A 112 8.03 -9.79 -5.02
C ASP A 112 8.74 -11.15 -4.85
N ASP A 113 9.94 -11.16 -4.25
CA ASP A 113 10.69 -12.39 -3.94
C ASP A 113 10.35 -12.96 -2.55
N LEU A 114 9.55 -12.25 -1.76
CA LEU A 114 9.23 -12.69 -0.40
C LEU A 114 8.07 -13.68 -0.39
N PRO A 115 8.03 -14.61 0.60
CA PRO A 115 6.99 -15.63 0.67
C PRO A 115 5.69 -15.10 1.29
N ILE A 116 5.12 -14.08 0.68
CA ILE A 116 3.85 -13.48 1.10
C ILE A 116 2.87 -13.63 -0.06
N ASP A 117 1.67 -14.13 0.22
CA ASP A 117 0.64 -14.27 -0.80
C ASP A 117 0.24 -12.90 -1.35
N ILE A 118 0.05 -12.85 -2.67
CA ILE A 118 -0.27 -11.59 -3.37
C ILE A 118 -1.68 -11.67 -3.93
N ILE A 119 -2.46 -10.60 -3.70
CA ILE A 119 -3.75 -10.39 -4.35
C ILE A 119 -3.67 -9.07 -5.10
N PHE A 120 -4.13 -9.08 -6.35
CA PHE A 120 -4.23 -7.86 -7.15
C PHE A 120 -5.64 -7.31 -7.04
N ASN A 121 -5.75 -6.08 -6.54
CA ASN A 121 -7.02 -5.39 -6.38
C ASN A 121 -7.67 -5.16 -7.74
N SER A 122 -8.97 -5.32 -7.82
CA SER A 122 -9.69 -4.98 -9.05
C SER A 122 -9.79 -3.45 -9.17
N ARG A 123 -9.91 -2.95 -10.41
CA ARG A 123 -10.10 -1.53 -10.66
C ARG A 123 -11.42 -1.34 -11.41
N ASN A 124 -12.50 -1.68 -10.72
CA ASN A 124 -13.84 -1.70 -11.30
C ASN A 124 -14.66 -0.44 -11.02
N HIS A 125 -13.97 0.69 -10.80
CA HIS A 125 -14.60 1.99 -10.60
C HIS A 125 -13.99 3.01 -11.56
N SER A 126 -14.66 4.15 -11.73
CA SER A 126 -14.24 5.21 -12.65
C SER A 126 -13.39 6.30 -12.00
N TYR A 127 -13.13 6.23 -10.70
CA TYR A 127 -12.36 7.25 -10.00
C TYR A 127 -10.85 7.10 -10.24
N SER A 128 -10.18 8.22 -10.48
CA SER A 128 -8.72 8.25 -10.61
C SER A 128 -8.18 9.62 -10.21
N THR A 129 -6.91 9.67 -9.87
CA THR A 129 -6.21 10.93 -9.63
C THR A 129 -5.78 11.59 -10.92
#